data_5a4dacfc39bb6659529531626e737599
#
_entry.id   5a4dacfc39bb6659529531626e737599
#
_cell.length_a   1.000
_cell.length_b   1.000
_cell.length_c   1.000
_cell.angle_alpha   90.00
_cell.angle_beta   90.00
_cell.angle_gamma   90.00
#
_symmetry.space_group_name_H-M   'P 1'
#
loop_
_entity.id
_entity.type
_entity.pdbx_description
1 polymer ?
#
loop_
_entity_poly.entity_id
_entity_poly.type
_entity_poly.pdbx_seq_one_letter_code
_entity_poly.pdbx_strand_id
1 'polypeptide(L)'
;MQLRDSLRRTKIVATIGPATSSPEMLKAIIEAGATTLRLNFSHGTHADHQRSIRLIRQTAFELNQPVAILQDLQGPKIRLGRFENGSIVLAKGDRFILTNRQVVGTQDISCITYEYLAEEVPTGAKILLDDGRVEMVVEEINREKGDLCCCVTVGGKLSNNKGVNFPGVYLSIKAMTDKDREDLMFGLDQGVDWVALSFVRNPQDLIEIKELISSTGKQVPVIAKIEKHEAIEQMEAVLALCDGVMVARGDLGVELPAEDVPILQKRLISTANRLGIPIITATQMLDSMVSNPRPTRAEVSDVANAILDGTDAVMLSNETAVGNFPVEAVATMARIAERIEQEERNSATRQLRDSRRSIPNAISQAVGQIAENLGAAAIMTLTQTGATARNVSKFRPHTPILAVTPHVNVARQLQLVWGVKPLLVLGLPSTGQTFQAAINVAQEHKLLFEGDLVVMTAGTLQGVSGSTDLIKVEVVTAILGQGIGLGQGSVSGRARVAHTGLDVSNFNPGDILVAPRTSADFVEAIRKASGIITEEESLTCHAAVIGLRLGVPVIVGVKKATQVIRDGAILTLDVQRGLVYSGAVGTP
;
A
#
# COMPACT_ATOMS: atom_id res chain seq x y z
N MET A 1 -16.94 -2.83 -19.71
CA MET A 1 -16.28 -2.07 -18.65
C MET A 1 -14.98 -2.80 -18.32
N GLN A 2 -13.85 -2.24 -18.72
CA GLN A 2 -12.56 -2.93 -18.60
C GLN A 2 -12.17 -2.99 -17.12
N LEU A 3 -11.55 -4.09 -16.67
CA LEU A 3 -11.03 -4.29 -15.30
C LEU A 3 -10.19 -3.10 -14.76
N ARG A 4 -9.64 -2.28 -15.65
CA ARG A 4 -8.85 -1.08 -15.36
C ARG A 4 -9.64 0.06 -14.72
N ASP A 5 -10.91 0.23 -15.11
CA ASP A 5 -11.74 1.31 -14.56
C ASP A 5 -12.21 1.00 -13.14
N SER A 6 -12.08 -0.25 -12.71
CA SER A 6 -12.47 -0.74 -11.39
C SER A 6 -11.33 -0.83 -10.36
N LEU A 7 -10.08 -0.46 -10.72
CA LEU A 7 -8.97 -0.47 -9.77
C LEU A 7 -9.11 0.71 -8.79
N ARG A 8 -9.72 0.42 -7.62
CA ARG A 8 -9.77 1.36 -6.50
C ARG A 8 -8.35 1.74 -6.07
N ARG A 9 -8.10 3.02 -5.88
CA ARG A 9 -6.80 3.57 -5.49
C ARG A 9 -6.63 3.67 -3.98
N THR A 10 -7.68 4.16 -3.29
CA THR A 10 -7.71 4.24 -1.83
C THR A 10 -7.70 2.85 -1.22
N LYS A 11 -6.80 2.62 -0.28
CA LYS A 11 -6.64 1.34 0.41
C LYS A 11 -7.62 1.20 1.56
N ILE A 12 -7.92 -0.04 1.95
CA ILE A 12 -8.78 -0.31 3.11
C ILE A 12 -8.00 -1.15 4.12
N VAL A 13 -7.93 -0.64 5.33
CA VAL A 13 -7.39 -1.34 6.49
C VAL A 13 -8.57 -1.90 7.29
N ALA A 14 -8.65 -3.21 7.48
CA ALA A 14 -9.66 -3.87 8.30
C ALA A 14 -9.04 -4.45 9.56
N THR A 15 -9.64 -4.17 10.73
CA THR A 15 -9.17 -4.75 11.99
C THR A 15 -9.74 -6.14 12.18
N ILE A 16 -8.86 -7.11 12.48
CA ILE A 16 -9.23 -8.49 12.76
C ILE A 16 -9.58 -8.64 14.24
N GLY A 17 -10.65 -9.35 14.48
CA GLY A 17 -11.16 -9.65 15.82
C GLY A 17 -12.13 -10.83 15.79
N PRO A 18 -12.91 -11.05 16.85
CA PRO A 18 -13.82 -12.20 16.95
C PRO A 18 -14.77 -12.37 15.75
N ALA A 19 -15.25 -11.25 15.17
CA ALA A 19 -16.17 -11.29 14.03
C ALA A 19 -15.51 -11.73 12.70
N THR A 20 -14.18 -11.66 12.60
CA THR A 20 -13.44 -11.88 11.34
C THR A 20 -12.30 -12.86 11.48
N SER A 21 -12.34 -13.74 12.49
CA SER A 21 -11.27 -14.71 12.79
C SER A 21 -11.38 -16.05 12.06
N SER A 22 -12.45 -16.29 11.26
CA SER A 22 -12.57 -17.53 10.47
C SER A 22 -11.97 -17.37 9.07
N PRO A 23 -11.49 -18.47 8.43
CA PRO A 23 -10.98 -18.44 7.05
C PRO A 23 -11.99 -17.86 6.05
N GLU A 24 -13.27 -18.22 6.19
CA GLU A 24 -14.35 -17.77 5.30
C GLU A 24 -14.55 -16.26 5.41
N MET A 25 -14.54 -15.73 6.64
CA MET A 25 -14.68 -14.30 6.88
C MET A 25 -13.45 -13.52 6.41
N LEU A 26 -12.24 -14.04 6.64
CA LEU A 26 -11.01 -13.44 6.11
C LEU A 26 -11.04 -13.37 4.59
N LYS A 27 -11.45 -14.46 3.93
CA LYS A 27 -11.63 -14.48 2.48
C LYS A 27 -12.66 -13.43 2.04
N ALA A 28 -13.82 -13.39 2.67
CA ALA A 28 -14.90 -12.46 2.31
C ALA A 28 -14.49 -10.98 2.46
N ILE A 29 -13.79 -10.60 3.54
CA ILE A 29 -13.33 -9.20 3.72
C ILE A 29 -12.22 -8.81 2.75
N ILE A 30 -11.31 -9.74 2.37
CA ILE A 30 -10.29 -9.49 1.36
C ILE A 30 -10.94 -9.31 -0.01
N GLU A 31 -11.86 -10.19 -0.40
CA GLU A 31 -12.62 -10.09 -1.65
C GLU A 31 -13.51 -8.84 -1.68
N ALA A 32 -14.06 -8.40 -0.54
CA ALA A 32 -14.80 -7.14 -0.42
C ALA A 32 -13.90 -5.89 -0.58
N GLY A 33 -12.57 -6.07 -0.50
CA GLY A 33 -11.62 -5.02 -0.83
C GLY A 33 -10.64 -4.61 0.27
N ALA A 34 -10.54 -5.32 1.38
CA ALA A 34 -9.49 -5.07 2.37
C ALA A 34 -8.11 -5.43 1.81
N THR A 35 -7.16 -4.51 1.90
CA THR A 35 -5.79 -4.69 1.39
C THR A 35 -4.77 -4.87 2.51
N THR A 36 -5.10 -4.37 3.70
CA THR A 36 -4.26 -4.46 4.90
C THR A 36 -5.12 -4.91 6.07
N LEU A 37 -4.64 -5.91 6.82
CA LEU A 37 -5.34 -6.44 7.98
C LEU A 37 -4.59 -6.04 9.24
N ARG A 38 -5.28 -5.28 10.13
CA ARG A 38 -4.72 -4.76 11.37
C ARG A 38 -4.96 -5.75 12.51
N LEU A 39 -3.91 -6.04 13.26
CA LEU A 39 -3.95 -6.79 14.51
C LEU A 39 -3.72 -5.83 15.68
N ASN A 40 -4.73 -5.65 16.51
CA ASN A 40 -4.67 -4.74 17.66
C ASN A 40 -4.11 -5.47 18.89
N PHE A 41 -2.86 -5.19 19.25
CA PHE A 41 -2.17 -5.82 20.38
C PHE A 41 -2.59 -5.26 21.76
N SER A 42 -3.57 -4.37 21.80
CA SER A 42 -4.26 -4.03 23.06
C SER A 42 -5.15 -5.16 23.57
N HIS A 43 -5.48 -6.14 22.72
CA HIS A 43 -6.39 -7.23 22.99
C HIS A 43 -5.81 -8.55 22.46
N GLY A 44 -6.24 -9.67 23.06
CA GLY A 44 -5.78 -11.00 22.67
C GLY A 44 -4.42 -11.39 23.25
N THR A 45 -4.02 -12.61 22.98
CA THR A 45 -2.72 -13.17 23.37
C THR A 45 -1.82 -13.37 22.15
N HIS A 46 -0.52 -13.58 22.36
CA HIS A 46 0.41 -13.94 21.29
C HIS A 46 -0.06 -15.18 20.49
N ALA A 47 -0.67 -16.15 21.17
CA ALA A 47 -1.21 -17.36 20.52
C ALA A 47 -2.38 -17.03 19.59
N ASP A 48 -3.26 -16.09 19.97
CA ASP A 48 -4.38 -15.64 19.13
C ASP A 48 -3.87 -14.89 17.91
N HIS A 49 -2.92 -13.96 18.10
CA HIS A 49 -2.29 -13.22 17.01
C HIS A 49 -1.53 -14.16 16.05
N GLN A 50 -0.81 -15.15 16.56
CA GLN A 50 -0.11 -16.12 15.72
C GLN A 50 -1.09 -16.92 14.85
N ARG A 51 -2.24 -17.34 15.42
CA ARG A 51 -3.29 -18.02 14.66
C ARG A 51 -3.84 -17.12 13.57
N SER A 52 -4.15 -15.88 13.88
CA SER A 52 -4.63 -14.87 12.92
C SER A 52 -3.64 -14.62 11.79
N ILE A 53 -2.35 -14.45 12.10
CA ILE A 53 -1.28 -14.25 11.10
C ILE A 53 -1.21 -15.42 10.13
N ARG A 54 -1.21 -16.67 10.65
CA ARG A 54 -1.18 -17.87 9.81
C ARG A 54 -2.39 -17.93 8.87
N LEU A 55 -3.59 -17.72 9.40
CA LEU A 55 -4.82 -17.74 8.60
C LEU A 55 -4.82 -16.66 7.52
N ILE A 56 -4.41 -15.44 7.85
CA ILE A 56 -4.28 -14.34 6.88
C ILE A 56 -3.31 -14.73 5.76
N ARG A 57 -2.13 -15.27 6.09
CA ARG A 57 -1.12 -15.66 5.10
C ARG A 57 -1.62 -16.78 4.20
N GLN A 58 -2.30 -17.79 4.77
CA GLN A 58 -2.90 -18.88 4.02
C GLN A 58 -3.99 -18.37 3.08
N THR A 59 -4.95 -17.59 3.57
CA THR A 59 -6.05 -17.04 2.77
C THR A 59 -5.52 -16.15 1.63
N ALA A 60 -4.52 -15.29 1.91
CA ALA A 60 -3.88 -14.45 0.90
C ALA A 60 -3.19 -15.28 -0.20
N PHE A 61 -2.57 -16.39 0.17
CA PHE A 61 -1.95 -17.33 -0.77
C PHE A 61 -3.01 -18.02 -1.65
N GLU A 62 -4.10 -18.53 -1.06
CA GLU A 62 -5.21 -19.18 -1.79
C GLU A 62 -5.90 -18.22 -2.77
N LEU A 63 -6.00 -16.94 -2.42
CA LEU A 63 -6.55 -15.89 -3.28
C LEU A 63 -5.54 -15.36 -4.32
N ASN A 64 -4.28 -15.78 -4.26
CA ASN A 64 -3.19 -15.22 -5.05
C ASN A 64 -3.15 -13.69 -4.99
N GLN A 65 -3.36 -13.13 -3.79
CA GLN A 65 -3.36 -11.68 -3.54
C GLN A 65 -2.41 -11.33 -2.39
N PRO A 66 -1.48 -10.40 -2.57
CA PRO A 66 -0.69 -9.90 -1.46
C PRO A 66 -1.61 -9.11 -0.50
N VAL A 67 -1.53 -9.44 0.78
CA VAL A 67 -2.24 -8.74 1.87
C VAL A 67 -1.21 -8.34 2.92
N ALA A 68 -1.22 -7.06 3.33
CA ALA A 68 -0.36 -6.58 4.39
C ALA A 68 -0.93 -6.92 5.78
N ILE A 69 -0.05 -7.19 6.73
CA ILE A 69 -0.38 -7.32 8.15
C ILE A 69 0.21 -6.12 8.89
N LEU A 70 -0.66 -5.36 9.54
CA LEU A 70 -0.30 -4.24 10.39
C LEU A 70 -0.41 -4.65 11.85
N GLN A 71 0.72 -4.71 12.55
CA GLN A 71 0.78 -4.83 14.01
C GLN A 71 0.56 -3.45 14.63
N ASP A 72 -0.46 -3.28 15.45
CA ASP A 72 -0.75 -2.04 16.16
C ASP A 72 -0.46 -2.23 17.65
N LEU A 73 0.64 -1.61 18.13
CA LEU A 73 1.11 -1.69 19.51
C LEU A 73 0.19 -0.89 20.43
N GLN A 74 0.01 -1.38 21.66
CA GLN A 74 -0.92 -0.78 22.61
C GLN A 74 -0.51 0.62 23.04
N GLY A 75 0.78 0.83 23.31
CA GLY A 75 1.32 2.05 23.89
C GLY A 75 0.96 2.25 25.38
N PRO A 76 1.46 3.33 25.98
CA PRO A 76 1.33 3.60 27.42
C PRO A 76 -0.04 4.23 27.75
N LYS A 77 -1.13 3.49 27.60
CA LYS A 77 -2.46 4.00 27.92
C LYS A 77 -2.64 4.09 29.44
N ILE A 78 -2.85 5.32 29.96
CA ILE A 78 -3.19 5.54 31.36
C ILE A 78 -4.62 5.09 31.60
N ARG A 79 -4.84 4.35 32.71
CA ARG A 79 -6.15 3.76 33.02
C ARG A 79 -6.51 3.94 34.50
N LEU A 80 -7.80 4.05 34.76
CA LEU A 80 -8.35 3.87 36.10
C LEU A 80 -8.16 2.43 36.59
N GLY A 81 -8.10 2.24 37.89
CA GLY A 81 -8.14 0.95 38.53
C GLY A 81 -9.52 0.28 38.48
N ARG A 82 -9.69 -0.74 39.34
CA ARG A 82 -10.97 -1.45 39.48
C ARG A 82 -11.77 -0.85 40.63
N PHE A 83 -13.08 -0.73 40.44
CA PHE A 83 -14.03 -0.30 41.43
C PHE A 83 -14.60 -1.50 42.19
N GLU A 84 -14.88 -1.33 43.48
CA GLU A 84 -15.48 -2.36 44.35
C GLU A 84 -16.73 -3.00 43.74
N ASN A 85 -17.63 -2.17 43.20
CA ASN A 85 -18.89 -2.61 42.60
C ASN A 85 -18.84 -2.65 41.05
N GLY A 86 -17.63 -2.69 40.45
CA GLY A 86 -17.43 -2.71 39.01
C GLY A 86 -17.68 -1.36 38.30
N SER A 87 -18.45 -0.45 38.91
CA SER A 87 -18.70 0.89 38.37
C SER A 87 -19.22 1.83 39.43
N ILE A 88 -19.02 3.14 39.20
CA ILE A 88 -19.55 4.25 39.99
C ILE A 88 -20.30 5.23 39.09
N VAL A 89 -21.07 6.14 39.69
CA VAL A 89 -21.70 7.25 38.95
C VAL A 89 -21.29 8.53 39.65
N LEU A 90 -20.65 9.44 38.90
CA LEU A 90 -20.26 10.77 39.39
C LEU A 90 -21.25 11.82 38.88
N ALA A 91 -21.62 12.74 39.74
CA ALA A 91 -22.44 13.91 39.41
C ALA A 91 -21.56 15.17 39.24
N LYS A 92 -22.03 16.14 38.48
CA LYS A 92 -21.37 17.45 38.40
C LYS A 92 -21.27 18.09 39.77
N GLY A 93 -20.08 18.55 40.15
CA GLY A 93 -19.75 19.15 41.43
C GLY A 93 -19.24 18.15 42.49
N ASP A 94 -19.27 16.86 42.21
CA ASP A 94 -18.66 15.86 43.09
C ASP A 94 -17.15 16.07 43.20
N ARG A 95 -16.61 15.81 44.39
CA ARG A 95 -15.17 15.71 44.60
C ARG A 95 -14.73 14.28 44.38
N PHE A 96 -13.66 14.09 43.60
CA PHE A 96 -13.12 12.78 43.30
C PHE A 96 -11.59 12.80 43.38
N ILE A 97 -11.00 11.79 44.00
CA ILE A 97 -9.55 11.69 44.17
C ILE A 97 -8.98 10.69 43.14
N LEU A 98 -8.02 11.14 42.35
CA LEU A 98 -7.16 10.28 41.55
C LEU A 98 -5.81 10.10 42.26
N THR A 99 -5.34 8.88 42.40
CA THR A 99 -4.12 8.57 43.15
C THR A 99 -3.22 7.57 42.38
N ASN A 100 -1.90 7.69 42.57
CA ASN A 100 -0.96 6.69 42.08
C ASN A 100 -0.80 5.47 43.04
N ARG A 101 -1.40 5.54 44.22
CA ARG A 101 -1.42 4.41 45.17
C ARG A 101 -2.33 3.29 44.68
N GLN A 102 -1.97 2.06 44.94
CA GLN A 102 -2.78 0.88 44.62
C GLN A 102 -3.96 0.80 45.62
N VAL A 103 -5.12 1.31 45.22
CA VAL A 103 -6.36 1.26 46.00
C VAL A 103 -7.50 0.67 45.15
N VAL A 104 -8.43 -0.01 45.80
CA VAL A 104 -9.70 -0.36 45.17
C VAL A 104 -10.56 0.89 45.06
N GLY A 105 -11.07 1.17 43.87
CA GLY A 105 -11.85 2.37 43.61
C GLY A 105 -13.19 2.36 44.35
N THR A 106 -13.58 3.50 44.86
CA THR A 106 -14.87 3.78 45.53
C THR A 106 -15.57 4.94 44.85
N GLN A 107 -16.66 5.45 45.46
CA GLN A 107 -17.36 6.66 45.00
C GLN A 107 -16.48 7.92 45.08
N ASP A 108 -15.43 7.92 45.92
CA ASP A 108 -14.64 9.10 46.24
C ASP A 108 -13.20 9.07 45.71
N ILE A 109 -12.67 7.86 45.36
CA ILE A 109 -11.26 7.69 44.96
C ILE A 109 -11.09 6.55 43.96
N SER A 110 -10.13 6.70 43.04
CA SER A 110 -9.63 5.61 42.21
C SER A 110 -8.13 5.74 41.98
N CYS A 111 -7.46 4.58 41.90
CA CYS A 111 -6.07 4.59 41.44
C CYS A 111 -6.00 4.75 39.91
N ILE A 112 -4.86 5.26 39.47
CA ILE A 112 -4.48 5.28 38.04
C ILE A 112 -3.11 4.66 37.83
N THR A 113 -2.86 4.24 36.59
CA THR A 113 -1.61 3.53 36.23
C THR A 113 -0.43 4.46 35.95
N TYR A 114 -0.47 5.72 36.39
CA TYR A 114 0.58 6.70 36.18
C TYR A 114 1.28 7.09 37.49
N GLU A 115 2.60 6.84 37.53
CA GLU A 115 3.41 6.97 38.75
C GLU A 115 3.64 8.44 39.16
N TYR A 116 3.97 9.33 38.20
CA TYR A 116 4.32 10.74 38.46
C TYR A 116 3.12 11.70 38.50
N LEU A 117 1.94 11.17 38.81
CA LEU A 117 0.67 11.88 38.76
C LEU A 117 0.67 13.25 39.48
N ALA A 118 1.04 13.26 40.76
CA ALA A 118 1.02 14.46 41.59
C ALA A 118 2.22 15.39 41.34
N GLU A 119 3.21 14.93 40.59
CA GLU A 119 4.42 15.69 40.29
C GLU A 119 4.27 16.48 38.99
N GLU A 120 3.62 15.92 38.01
CA GLU A 120 3.55 16.46 36.63
C GLU A 120 2.22 17.08 36.26
N VAL A 121 1.12 16.68 36.91
CA VAL A 121 -0.20 17.26 36.63
C VAL A 121 -0.43 18.54 37.46
N PRO A 122 -0.57 19.73 36.84
CA PRO A 122 -0.73 20.97 37.57
C PRO A 122 -2.18 21.18 38.09
N THR A 123 -2.35 22.01 39.11
CA THR A 123 -3.65 22.53 39.51
C THR A 123 -4.30 23.28 38.35
N GLY A 124 -5.61 23.11 38.17
CA GLY A 124 -6.39 23.64 37.06
C GLY A 124 -6.33 22.77 35.80
N ALA A 125 -5.53 21.70 35.79
CA ALA A 125 -5.50 20.76 34.65
C ALA A 125 -6.87 20.07 34.47
N LYS A 126 -7.29 19.96 33.22
CA LYS A 126 -8.45 19.18 32.81
C LYS A 126 -8.09 17.71 32.74
N ILE A 127 -8.93 16.85 33.27
CA ILE A 127 -8.80 15.38 33.17
C ILE A 127 -10.04 14.82 32.50
N LEU A 128 -9.83 13.99 31.49
CA LEU A 128 -10.89 13.32 30.75
C LEU A 128 -10.86 11.83 31.03
N LEU A 129 -11.99 11.24 31.36
CA LEU A 129 -12.17 9.84 31.67
C LEU A 129 -13.18 9.22 30.72
N ASP A 130 -12.96 7.92 30.38
CA ASP A 130 -13.82 7.15 29.47
C ASP A 130 -14.03 7.88 28.13
N ASP A 131 -12.92 8.24 27.46
CA ASP A 131 -12.88 8.94 26.17
C ASP A 131 -13.65 10.29 26.20
N GLY A 132 -13.54 11.01 27.33
CA GLY A 132 -14.13 12.34 27.54
C GLY A 132 -15.60 12.33 27.97
N ARG A 133 -16.19 11.18 28.30
CA ARG A 133 -17.56 11.09 28.82
C ARG A 133 -17.72 11.67 30.22
N VAL A 134 -16.66 11.64 31.00
CA VAL A 134 -16.59 12.28 32.32
C VAL A 134 -15.41 13.24 32.30
N GLU A 135 -15.65 14.47 32.78
CA GLU A 135 -14.64 15.52 32.83
C GLU A 135 -14.50 16.03 34.27
N MET A 136 -13.27 16.29 34.68
CA MET A 136 -12.96 16.89 35.97
C MET A 136 -11.79 17.86 35.83
N VAL A 137 -11.66 18.74 36.81
CA VAL A 137 -10.57 19.71 36.92
C VAL A 137 -9.86 19.50 38.25
N VAL A 138 -8.53 19.55 38.24
CA VAL A 138 -7.70 19.43 39.45
C VAL A 138 -7.85 20.71 40.29
N GLU A 139 -8.36 20.58 41.51
CA GLU A 139 -8.47 21.68 42.45
C GLU A 139 -7.26 21.76 43.37
N GLU A 140 -6.80 20.61 43.88
CA GLU A 140 -5.73 20.55 44.88
C GLU A 140 -4.83 19.32 44.61
N ILE A 141 -3.55 19.44 44.91
CA ILE A 141 -2.54 18.38 44.75
C ILE A 141 -1.92 18.07 46.11
N ASN A 142 -2.05 16.82 46.55
CA ASN A 142 -1.33 16.31 47.69
C ASN A 142 -0.13 15.46 47.26
N ARG A 143 1.04 16.08 47.12
CA ARG A 143 2.26 15.42 46.65
C ARG A 143 2.76 14.33 47.60
N GLU A 144 2.56 14.50 48.94
CA GLU A 144 2.99 13.49 49.92
C GLU A 144 2.23 12.18 49.76
N LYS A 145 0.95 12.24 49.41
CA LYS A 145 0.07 11.08 49.23
C LYS A 145 0.00 10.62 47.75
N GLY A 146 0.49 11.40 46.81
CA GLY A 146 0.35 11.13 45.39
C GLY A 146 -1.10 11.32 44.87
N ASP A 147 -1.86 12.25 45.51
CA ASP A 147 -3.29 12.44 45.24
C ASP A 147 -3.55 13.73 44.45
N LEU A 148 -4.43 13.64 43.45
CA LEU A 148 -5.10 14.79 42.84
C LEU A 148 -6.54 14.86 43.34
N CYS A 149 -6.91 15.94 44.03
CA CYS A 149 -8.28 16.23 44.40
C CYS A 149 -8.94 16.97 43.24
N CYS A 150 -9.93 16.37 42.61
CA CYS A 150 -10.58 16.89 41.42
C CYS A 150 -12.05 17.24 41.69
N CYS A 151 -12.55 18.27 41.00
CA CYS A 151 -13.98 18.60 40.93
C CYS A 151 -14.53 18.09 39.57
N VAL A 152 -15.62 17.34 39.60
CA VAL A 152 -16.30 16.84 38.42
C VAL A 152 -17.05 17.96 37.70
N THR A 153 -16.68 18.27 36.48
CA THR A 153 -17.34 19.29 35.63
C THR A 153 -18.42 18.69 34.75
N VAL A 154 -18.20 17.44 34.26
CA VAL A 154 -19.18 16.64 33.50
C VAL A 154 -19.28 15.27 34.16
N GLY A 155 -20.44 14.97 34.74
CA GLY A 155 -20.73 13.72 35.42
C GLY A 155 -21.09 12.60 34.47
N GLY A 156 -20.96 11.35 34.95
CA GLY A 156 -21.30 10.15 34.18
C GLY A 156 -20.96 8.85 34.89
N LYS A 157 -21.26 7.72 34.28
CA LYS A 157 -20.91 6.39 34.77
C LYS A 157 -19.46 6.07 34.43
N LEU A 158 -18.66 5.66 35.40
CA LEU A 158 -17.31 5.13 35.25
C LEU A 158 -17.27 3.64 35.60
N SER A 159 -16.61 2.84 34.77
CA SER A 159 -16.37 1.42 35.02
C SER A 159 -14.87 1.12 35.12
N ASN A 160 -14.55 -0.14 35.44
CA ASN A 160 -13.17 -0.61 35.58
C ASN A 160 -12.29 -0.32 34.37
N ASN A 161 -11.03 0.01 34.61
CA ASN A 161 -9.95 0.11 33.61
C ASN A 161 -10.21 1.13 32.48
N LYS A 162 -11.05 2.14 32.71
CA LYS A 162 -11.33 3.19 31.74
C LYS A 162 -10.10 4.07 31.49
N GLY A 163 -9.96 4.58 30.27
CA GLY A 163 -8.88 5.48 29.88
C GLY A 163 -8.91 6.79 30.63
N VAL A 164 -7.73 7.34 30.90
CA VAL A 164 -7.53 8.66 31.53
C VAL A 164 -6.64 9.49 30.60
N ASN A 165 -7.10 10.68 30.23
CA ASN A 165 -6.37 11.63 29.39
C ASN A 165 -6.16 12.95 30.13
N PHE A 166 -5.03 13.60 29.87
CA PHE A 166 -4.63 14.87 30.43
C PHE A 166 -4.36 15.88 29.29
N PRO A 167 -5.40 16.45 28.67
CA PRO A 167 -5.22 17.35 27.53
C PRO A 167 -4.32 18.55 27.87
N GLY A 168 -3.31 18.79 27.03
CA GLY A 168 -2.37 19.91 27.21
C GLY A 168 -1.36 19.76 28.34
N VAL A 169 -1.27 18.56 28.98
CA VAL A 169 -0.27 18.28 30.02
C VAL A 169 0.83 17.39 29.44
N TYR A 170 2.09 17.82 29.59
CA TYR A 170 3.25 17.04 29.19
C TYR A 170 3.58 16.01 30.29
N LEU A 171 3.53 14.74 29.92
CA LEU A 171 3.82 13.62 30.84
C LEU A 171 5.09 12.89 30.44
N SER A 172 5.94 12.55 31.41
CA SER A 172 7.21 11.81 31.21
C SER A 172 6.98 10.30 30.99
N ILE A 173 6.11 9.96 30.04
CA ILE A 173 5.79 8.57 29.70
C ILE A 173 6.61 8.15 28.47
N LYS A 174 7.23 6.98 28.48
CA LYS A 174 7.85 6.41 27.30
C LYS A 174 6.78 5.97 26.29
N ALA A 175 6.99 6.20 25.01
CA ALA A 175 6.05 5.77 23.96
C ALA A 175 5.93 4.25 23.88
N MET A 176 6.98 3.50 24.20
CA MET A 176 6.99 2.04 24.24
C MET A 176 7.06 1.52 25.68
N THR A 177 6.09 0.70 26.07
CA THR A 177 6.10 -0.07 27.32
C THR A 177 6.94 -1.35 27.16
N ASP A 178 7.25 -2.04 28.27
CA ASP A 178 7.92 -3.35 28.22
C ASP A 178 7.05 -4.37 27.46
N LYS A 179 5.73 -4.33 27.65
CA LYS A 179 4.80 -5.14 26.87
C LYS A 179 4.88 -4.84 25.37
N ASP A 180 4.96 -3.58 24.98
CA ASP A 180 5.08 -3.21 23.56
C ASP A 180 6.40 -3.72 22.96
N ARG A 181 7.49 -3.78 23.73
CA ARG A 181 8.76 -4.37 23.30
C ARG A 181 8.64 -5.86 23.07
N GLU A 182 7.97 -6.59 23.99
CA GLU A 182 7.70 -8.04 23.85
C GLU A 182 6.80 -8.30 22.63
N ASP A 183 5.73 -7.53 22.49
CA ASP A 183 4.79 -7.61 21.37
C ASP A 183 5.47 -7.32 20.03
N LEU A 184 6.32 -6.28 19.98
CA LEU A 184 7.10 -5.94 18.79
C LEU A 184 8.00 -7.09 18.36
N MET A 185 8.79 -7.64 19.29
CA MET A 185 9.68 -8.78 19.00
C MET A 185 8.89 -9.97 18.47
N PHE A 186 7.77 -10.29 19.11
CA PHE A 186 6.87 -11.33 18.64
C PHE A 186 6.36 -11.06 17.22
N GLY A 187 5.85 -9.85 16.93
CA GLY A 187 5.33 -9.48 15.61
C GLY A 187 6.41 -9.55 14.52
N LEU A 188 7.61 -9.07 14.82
CA LEU A 188 8.76 -9.18 13.92
C LEU A 188 9.08 -10.65 13.60
N ASP A 189 9.04 -11.55 14.59
CA ASP A 189 9.29 -12.99 14.39
C ASP A 189 8.19 -13.68 13.58
N GLN A 190 6.94 -13.24 13.73
CA GLN A 190 5.82 -13.72 12.92
C GLN A 190 5.77 -13.11 11.50
N GLY A 191 6.65 -12.16 11.18
CA GLY A 191 6.75 -11.58 9.84
C GLY A 191 5.61 -10.62 9.50
N VAL A 192 5.27 -9.70 10.41
CA VAL A 192 4.37 -8.57 10.12
C VAL A 192 5.00 -7.63 9.10
N ASP A 193 4.17 -6.93 8.31
CA ASP A 193 4.63 -6.09 7.21
C ASP A 193 4.77 -4.61 7.63
N TRP A 194 3.99 -4.18 8.63
CA TRP A 194 3.99 -2.84 9.21
C TRP A 194 3.83 -2.91 10.72
N VAL A 195 4.43 -1.96 11.43
CA VAL A 195 4.23 -1.75 12.86
C VAL A 195 3.71 -0.34 13.10
N ALA A 196 2.61 -0.18 13.85
CA ALA A 196 2.11 1.12 14.29
C ALA A 196 2.48 1.35 15.77
N LEU A 197 3.12 2.48 16.04
CA LEU A 197 3.48 2.93 17.37
C LEU A 197 2.42 3.92 17.88
N SER A 198 1.73 3.55 18.96
CA SER A 198 0.72 4.40 19.60
C SER A 198 1.35 5.52 20.45
N PHE A 199 0.62 6.61 20.60
CA PHE A 199 0.98 7.75 21.44
C PHE A 199 2.35 8.36 21.14
N VAL A 200 2.73 8.43 19.86
CA VAL A 200 3.94 9.16 19.44
C VAL A 200 3.80 10.64 19.81
N ARG A 201 4.84 11.22 20.41
CA ARG A 201 4.87 12.62 20.85
C ARG A 201 5.99 13.41 20.19
N ASN A 202 7.12 12.76 19.95
CA ASN A 202 8.32 13.42 19.46
C ASN A 202 9.14 12.50 18.55
N PRO A 203 10.14 13.03 17.82
CA PRO A 203 11.02 12.25 16.96
C PRO A 203 11.77 11.11 17.64
N GLN A 204 12.13 11.28 18.93
CA GLN A 204 12.91 10.28 19.67
C GLN A 204 12.15 8.96 19.86
N ASP A 205 10.80 9.03 20.00
CA ASP A 205 9.96 7.84 20.10
C ASP A 205 10.10 6.94 18.85
N LEU A 206 10.23 7.56 17.66
CA LEU A 206 10.42 6.83 16.40
C LEU A 206 11.84 6.30 16.22
N ILE A 207 12.85 7.04 16.70
CA ILE A 207 14.24 6.57 16.68
C ILE A 207 14.37 5.32 17.52
N GLU A 208 13.85 5.32 18.74
CA GLU A 208 13.93 4.18 19.66
C GLU A 208 13.34 2.88 19.05
N ILE A 209 12.13 2.93 18.50
CA ILE A 209 11.53 1.73 17.89
C ILE A 209 12.28 1.27 16.64
N LYS A 210 12.76 2.19 15.79
CA LYS A 210 13.55 1.85 14.60
C LYS A 210 14.91 1.23 14.93
N GLU A 211 15.58 1.72 15.96
CA GLU A 211 16.82 1.13 16.47
C GLU A 211 16.56 -0.30 16.97
N LEU A 212 15.48 -0.52 17.73
CA LEU A 212 15.11 -1.84 18.20
C LEU A 212 14.80 -2.80 17.04
N ILE A 213 14.04 -2.39 16.04
CA ILE A 213 13.78 -3.19 14.83
C ILE A 213 15.10 -3.51 14.12
N SER A 214 15.96 -2.51 13.91
CA SER A 214 17.24 -2.68 13.23
C SER A 214 18.19 -3.63 13.95
N SER A 215 18.17 -3.64 15.30
CA SER A 215 18.99 -4.55 16.12
C SER A 215 18.65 -6.03 15.89
N THR A 216 17.45 -6.35 15.38
CA THR A 216 17.03 -7.71 15.01
C THR A 216 17.48 -8.14 13.60
N GLY A 217 18.13 -7.24 12.84
CA GLY A 217 18.49 -7.46 11.44
C GLY A 217 17.30 -7.39 10.47
N LYS A 218 16.09 -7.07 10.96
CA LYS A 218 14.88 -6.95 10.14
C LYS A 218 14.64 -5.50 9.70
N GLN A 219 13.89 -5.32 8.62
CA GLN A 219 13.49 -4.02 8.09
C GLN A 219 11.97 -3.99 7.95
N VAL A 220 11.29 -3.58 9.02
CA VAL A 220 9.84 -3.41 9.03
C VAL A 220 9.54 -1.91 9.21
N PRO A 221 8.75 -1.31 8.31
CA PRO A 221 8.42 0.10 8.37
C PRO A 221 7.49 0.43 9.54
N VAL A 222 7.65 1.64 10.09
CA VAL A 222 6.95 2.13 11.28
C VAL A 222 5.93 3.21 10.91
N ILE A 223 4.69 3.03 11.36
CA ILE A 223 3.62 4.01 11.28
C ILE A 223 3.55 4.78 12.60
N ALA A 224 3.67 6.10 12.55
CA ALA A 224 3.42 6.96 13.68
C ALA A 224 1.91 7.20 13.84
N LYS A 225 1.34 6.85 15.00
CA LYS A 225 -0.04 7.19 15.33
C LYS A 225 -0.07 8.56 15.98
N ILE A 226 -0.77 9.49 15.34
CA ILE A 226 -0.92 10.86 15.81
C ILE A 226 -2.18 10.94 16.65
N GLU A 227 -1.97 10.93 17.96
CA GLU A 227 -2.99 10.84 19.02
C GLU A 227 -2.81 11.92 20.08
N LYS A 228 -1.67 12.60 20.11
CA LYS A 228 -1.25 13.55 21.13
C LYS A 228 -0.94 14.93 20.54
N HIS A 229 -1.21 15.98 21.33
CA HIS A 229 -0.94 17.37 20.94
C HIS A 229 0.54 17.62 20.68
N GLU A 230 1.46 16.99 21.44
CA GLU A 230 2.91 17.14 21.28
C GLU A 230 3.38 16.71 19.88
N ALA A 231 2.78 15.64 19.31
CA ALA A 231 3.08 15.21 17.95
C ALA A 231 2.63 16.23 16.89
N ILE A 232 1.55 16.98 17.18
CA ILE A 232 1.08 18.07 16.30
C ILE A 232 2.03 19.25 16.32
N GLU A 233 2.56 19.61 17.50
CA GLU A 233 3.55 20.69 17.65
C GLU A 233 4.84 20.38 16.91
N GLN A 234 5.26 19.11 16.89
CA GLN A 234 6.47 18.63 16.23
C GLN A 234 6.19 17.88 14.92
N MET A 235 5.03 18.15 14.27
CA MET A 235 4.52 17.38 13.12
C MET A 235 5.56 17.11 12.05
N GLU A 236 6.26 18.13 11.56
CA GLU A 236 7.21 17.97 10.45
C GLU A 236 8.40 17.08 10.85
N ALA A 237 8.91 17.22 12.08
CA ALA A 237 10.02 16.42 12.59
C ALA A 237 9.61 14.95 12.80
N VAL A 238 8.41 14.70 13.33
CA VAL A 238 7.85 13.35 13.51
C VAL A 238 7.63 12.69 12.15
N LEU A 239 6.97 13.38 11.21
CA LEU A 239 6.66 12.83 9.91
C LEU A 239 7.91 12.58 9.04
N ALA A 240 8.99 13.34 9.25
CA ALA A 240 10.26 13.11 8.55
C ALA A 240 10.95 11.80 8.93
N LEU A 241 10.64 11.23 10.09
CA LEU A 241 11.26 10.02 10.62
C LEU A 241 10.39 8.77 10.52
N CYS A 242 9.07 8.89 10.32
CA CYS A 242 8.21 7.72 10.16
C CYS A 242 8.15 7.23 8.71
N ASP A 243 7.72 5.98 8.52
CA ASP A 243 7.54 5.38 7.20
C ASP A 243 6.07 5.42 6.74
N GLY A 244 5.17 5.73 7.66
CA GLY A 244 3.75 5.95 7.46
C GLY A 244 3.13 6.71 8.63
N VAL A 245 1.91 7.18 8.47
CA VAL A 245 1.16 7.96 9.47
C VAL A 245 -0.22 7.39 9.66
N MET A 246 -0.73 7.41 10.89
CA MET A 246 -2.14 7.13 11.19
C MET A 246 -2.74 8.31 11.96
N VAL A 247 -3.79 8.91 11.41
CA VAL A 247 -4.60 9.91 12.12
C VAL A 247 -5.64 9.16 12.93
N ALA A 248 -5.38 8.98 14.22
CA ALA A 248 -6.27 8.28 15.16
C ALA A 248 -7.24 9.28 15.78
N ARG A 249 -8.29 9.63 15.03
CA ARG A 249 -9.21 10.75 15.34
C ARG A 249 -9.94 10.61 16.67
N GLY A 250 -10.20 9.38 17.10
CA GLY A 250 -10.84 9.10 18.38
C GLY A 250 -10.01 9.59 19.57
N ASP A 251 -8.74 9.16 19.64
CA ASP A 251 -7.83 9.57 20.71
C ASP A 251 -7.41 11.04 20.56
N LEU A 252 -7.17 11.50 19.33
CA LEU A 252 -6.82 12.90 19.05
C LEU A 252 -7.94 13.88 19.47
N GLY A 253 -9.22 13.51 19.25
CA GLY A 253 -10.38 14.33 19.63
C GLY A 253 -10.66 14.35 21.15
N VAL A 254 -9.99 13.49 21.93
CA VAL A 254 -9.98 13.58 23.39
C VAL A 254 -8.88 14.54 23.87
N GLU A 255 -7.78 14.66 23.12
CA GLU A 255 -6.62 15.50 23.46
C GLU A 255 -6.78 16.95 23.01
N LEU A 256 -7.58 17.20 21.98
CA LEU A 256 -7.77 18.50 21.33
C LEU A 256 -9.25 18.82 21.17
N PRO A 257 -9.63 20.10 21.00
CA PRO A 257 -10.99 20.49 20.66
C PRO A 257 -11.48 19.76 19.40
N ALA A 258 -12.71 19.23 19.44
CA ALA A 258 -13.24 18.41 18.36
C ALA A 258 -13.28 19.14 17.00
N GLU A 259 -13.48 20.47 17.03
CA GLU A 259 -13.48 21.35 15.86
C GLU A 259 -12.11 21.49 15.18
N ASP A 260 -11.01 21.23 15.90
CA ASP A 260 -9.65 21.28 15.34
C ASP A 260 -9.26 20.00 14.61
N VAL A 261 -9.85 18.86 14.95
CA VAL A 261 -9.50 17.55 14.39
C VAL A 261 -9.61 17.51 12.86
N PRO A 262 -10.67 18.02 12.19
CA PRO A 262 -10.76 18.03 10.73
C PRO A 262 -9.67 18.88 10.05
N ILE A 263 -9.28 20.00 10.68
CA ILE A 263 -8.22 20.88 10.16
C ILE A 263 -6.87 20.17 10.24
N LEU A 264 -6.59 19.54 11.38
CA LEU A 264 -5.36 18.78 11.61
C LEU A 264 -5.28 17.56 10.71
N GLN A 265 -6.38 16.85 10.48
CA GLN A 265 -6.45 15.76 9.49
C GLN A 265 -5.97 16.23 8.11
N LYS A 266 -6.49 17.35 7.61
CA LYS A 266 -6.10 17.91 6.30
C LYS A 266 -4.62 18.31 6.27
N ARG A 267 -4.10 18.91 7.33
CA ARG A 267 -2.68 19.28 7.44
C ARG A 267 -1.78 18.05 7.47
N LEU A 268 -2.13 17.02 8.23
CA LEU A 268 -1.39 15.76 8.30
C LEU A 268 -1.39 15.05 6.95
N ILE A 269 -2.54 14.92 6.28
CA ILE A 269 -2.66 14.31 4.95
C ILE A 269 -1.81 15.08 3.92
N SER A 270 -1.92 16.40 3.88
CA SER A 270 -1.13 17.22 2.95
C SER A 270 0.37 17.09 3.18
N THR A 271 0.81 17.06 4.46
CA THR A 271 2.22 16.91 4.81
C THR A 271 2.75 15.52 4.49
N ALA A 272 2.01 14.45 4.81
CA ALA A 272 2.37 13.08 4.47
C ALA A 272 2.49 12.87 2.96
N ASN A 273 1.53 13.38 2.18
CA ASN A 273 1.56 13.33 0.72
C ASN A 273 2.79 14.06 0.15
N ARG A 274 3.12 15.26 0.65
CA ARG A 274 4.32 16.00 0.26
C ARG A 274 5.61 15.22 0.58
N LEU A 275 5.64 14.49 1.69
CA LEU A 275 6.78 13.65 2.08
C LEU A 275 6.82 12.32 1.30
N GLY A 276 5.72 11.87 0.73
CA GLY A 276 5.59 10.60 0.00
C GLY A 276 5.52 9.41 0.94
N ILE A 277 4.97 9.59 2.14
CA ILE A 277 4.71 8.54 3.12
C ILE A 277 3.21 8.24 3.18
N PRO A 278 2.77 6.96 3.23
CA PRO A 278 1.37 6.61 3.26
C PRO A 278 0.70 7.10 4.55
N ILE A 279 -0.54 7.55 4.43
CA ILE A 279 -1.34 8.02 5.55
C ILE A 279 -2.67 7.28 5.64
N ILE A 280 -3.02 6.86 6.86
CA ILE A 280 -4.27 6.18 7.20
C ILE A 280 -5.17 7.15 7.96
N THR A 281 -6.39 7.35 7.50
CA THR A 281 -7.44 8.00 8.29
C THR A 281 -8.21 6.93 9.05
N ALA A 282 -8.22 7.03 10.38
CA ALA A 282 -8.66 5.97 11.27
C ALA A 282 -9.74 6.45 12.27
N THR A 283 -10.47 5.47 12.81
CA THR A 283 -11.50 5.56 13.85
C THR A 283 -12.79 6.29 13.44
N GLN A 284 -13.92 5.75 13.89
CA GLN A 284 -15.27 6.31 13.69
C GLN A 284 -15.63 6.58 12.21
N MET A 285 -15.17 5.73 11.29
CA MET A 285 -15.43 5.92 9.86
C MET A 285 -16.85 5.47 9.49
N LEU A 286 -17.23 4.25 9.89
CA LEU A 286 -18.57 3.66 9.67
C LEU A 286 -19.08 3.03 10.98
N ASP A 287 -18.89 3.69 12.12
CA ASP A 287 -19.11 3.15 13.47
C ASP A 287 -20.52 2.60 13.67
N SER A 288 -21.54 3.23 13.09
CA SER A 288 -22.92 2.73 13.13
C SER A 288 -23.07 1.33 12.50
N MET A 289 -22.17 0.94 11.60
CA MET A 289 -22.17 -0.39 10.96
C MET A 289 -21.67 -1.51 11.90
N VAL A 290 -21.21 -1.21 13.09
CA VAL A 290 -21.03 -2.22 14.15
C VAL A 290 -22.35 -2.96 14.42
N SER A 291 -23.47 -2.24 14.44
CA SER A 291 -24.79 -2.81 14.74
C SER A 291 -25.81 -2.69 13.62
N ASN A 292 -25.55 -1.88 12.59
CA ASN A 292 -26.48 -1.65 11.48
C ASN A 292 -25.87 -2.06 10.14
N PRO A 293 -26.67 -2.61 9.20
CA PRO A 293 -26.19 -3.04 7.88
C PRO A 293 -25.89 -1.87 6.93
N ARG A 294 -26.22 -0.65 7.31
CA ARG A 294 -26.00 0.57 6.52
C ARG A 294 -25.47 1.69 7.39
N PRO A 295 -24.51 2.49 6.87
CA PRO A 295 -23.98 3.64 7.60
C PRO A 295 -24.96 4.81 7.60
N THR A 296 -24.70 5.78 8.47
CA THR A 296 -25.35 7.08 8.42
C THR A 296 -24.85 7.91 7.23
N ARG A 297 -25.60 8.94 6.85
CA ARG A 297 -25.17 9.88 5.79
C ARG A 297 -23.93 10.67 6.19
N ALA A 298 -23.79 11.01 7.48
CA ALA A 298 -22.62 11.70 8.02
C ALA A 298 -21.36 10.88 7.89
N GLU A 299 -21.41 9.58 8.19
CA GLU A 299 -20.27 8.66 8.05
C GLU A 299 -19.86 8.49 6.59
N VAL A 300 -20.82 8.35 5.66
CA VAL A 300 -20.52 8.31 4.21
C VAL A 300 -19.82 9.60 3.77
N SER A 301 -20.28 10.76 4.27
CA SER A 301 -19.65 12.05 3.95
C SER A 301 -18.26 12.17 4.56
N ASP A 302 -18.02 11.61 5.75
CA ASP A 302 -16.74 11.62 6.42
C ASP A 302 -15.69 10.77 5.67
N VAL A 303 -16.06 9.54 5.28
CA VAL A 303 -15.21 8.70 4.42
C VAL A 303 -14.87 9.40 3.10
N ALA A 304 -15.88 10.00 2.46
CA ALA A 304 -15.70 10.74 1.20
C ALA A 304 -14.74 11.91 1.37
N ASN A 305 -14.88 12.70 2.45
CA ASN A 305 -13.99 13.82 2.73
C ASN A 305 -12.55 13.37 2.99
N ALA A 306 -12.32 12.30 3.76
CA ALA A 306 -10.98 11.75 3.97
C ALA A 306 -10.29 11.37 2.65
N ILE A 307 -11.03 10.79 1.70
CA ILE A 307 -10.54 10.43 0.37
C ILE A 307 -10.24 11.70 -0.43
N LEU A 308 -11.16 12.67 -0.46
CA LEU A 308 -10.97 13.96 -1.13
C LEU A 308 -9.81 14.77 -0.54
N ASP A 309 -9.53 14.64 0.75
CA ASP A 309 -8.36 15.24 1.41
C ASP A 309 -7.05 14.62 0.90
N GLY A 310 -7.10 13.40 0.33
CA GLY A 310 -5.97 12.69 -0.26
C GLY A 310 -5.35 11.63 0.65
N THR A 311 -6.12 10.99 1.55
CA THR A 311 -5.62 9.86 2.35
C THR A 311 -5.21 8.68 1.46
N ASP A 312 -4.20 7.91 1.87
CA ASP A 312 -3.81 6.67 1.18
C ASP A 312 -4.74 5.52 1.53
N ALA A 313 -5.16 5.47 2.78
CA ALA A 313 -6.02 4.40 3.28
C ALA A 313 -7.06 4.93 4.28
N VAL A 314 -8.18 4.23 4.35
CA VAL A 314 -9.23 4.40 5.36
C VAL A 314 -9.32 3.12 6.19
N MET A 315 -9.55 3.25 7.50
CA MET A 315 -9.51 2.12 8.42
C MET A 315 -10.86 1.85 9.09
N LEU A 316 -11.23 0.58 9.12
CA LEU A 316 -12.32 0.03 9.92
C LEU A 316 -11.76 -0.61 11.19
N SER A 317 -12.35 -0.29 12.34
CA SER A 317 -11.93 -0.76 13.67
C SER A 317 -12.93 -1.78 14.22
N ASN A 318 -13.86 -1.35 15.06
CA ASN A 318 -14.89 -2.21 15.66
C ASN A 318 -15.84 -2.79 14.60
N GLU A 319 -16.07 -2.07 13.50
CA GLU A 319 -16.94 -2.47 12.40
C GLU A 319 -16.56 -3.84 11.85
N THR A 320 -15.26 -4.14 11.80
CA THR A 320 -14.74 -5.44 11.32
C THR A 320 -14.24 -6.35 12.43
N ALA A 321 -13.87 -5.81 13.60
CA ALA A 321 -13.33 -6.62 14.71
C ALA A 321 -14.43 -7.36 15.49
N VAL A 322 -15.54 -6.68 15.81
CA VAL A 322 -16.63 -7.16 16.66
C VAL A 322 -18.02 -6.88 16.09
N GLY A 323 -18.11 -6.13 14.98
CA GLY A 323 -19.38 -5.76 14.37
C GLY A 323 -20.16 -6.94 13.79
N ASN A 324 -21.46 -6.74 13.62
CA ASN A 324 -22.37 -7.74 13.07
C ASN A 324 -22.32 -7.80 11.53
N PHE A 325 -21.74 -6.79 10.87
CA PHE A 325 -21.75 -6.61 9.41
C PHE A 325 -20.35 -6.31 8.84
N PRO A 326 -19.31 -7.12 9.15
CA PRO A 326 -17.93 -6.80 8.79
C PRO A 326 -17.68 -6.76 7.29
N VAL A 327 -18.25 -7.67 6.52
CA VAL A 327 -18.09 -7.74 5.05
C VAL A 327 -18.79 -6.56 4.38
N GLU A 328 -20.00 -6.24 4.82
CA GLU A 328 -20.78 -5.11 4.34
C GLU A 328 -20.10 -3.78 4.63
N ALA A 329 -19.44 -3.65 5.78
CA ALA A 329 -18.66 -2.47 6.14
C ALA A 329 -17.50 -2.24 5.17
N VAL A 330 -16.71 -3.29 4.88
CA VAL A 330 -15.61 -3.23 3.90
C VAL A 330 -16.16 -2.93 2.49
N ALA A 331 -17.21 -3.63 2.06
CA ALA A 331 -17.81 -3.43 0.75
C ALA A 331 -18.41 -2.02 0.59
N THR A 332 -19.00 -1.47 1.66
CA THR A 332 -19.54 -0.11 1.65
C THR A 332 -18.42 0.92 1.53
N MET A 333 -17.36 0.77 2.31
CA MET A 333 -16.18 1.63 2.21
C MET A 333 -15.54 1.58 0.82
N ALA A 334 -15.46 0.38 0.22
CA ALA A 334 -14.96 0.20 -1.16
C ALA A 334 -15.81 0.96 -2.18
N ARG A 335 -17.15 0.83 -2.12
CA ARG A 335 -18.06 1.55 -3.01
C ARG A 335 -17.99 3.07 -2.86
N ILE A 336 -17.84 3.59 -1.63
CA ILE A 336 -17.66 5.02 -1.40
C ILE A 336 -16.37 5.48 -2.08
N ALA A 337 -15.26 4.77 -1.85
CA ALA A 337 -13.97 5.11 -2.44
C ALA A 337 -14.01 5.10 -3.98
N GLU A 338 -14.55 4.05 -4.58
CA GLU A 338 -14.70 3.94 -6.03
C GLU A 338 -15.53 5.08 -6.61
N ARG A 339 -16.66 5.43 -5.96
CA ARG A 339 -17.55 6.50 -6.43
C ARG A 339 -16.86 7.86 -6.39
N ILE A 340 -16.15 8.18 -5.31
CA ILE A 340 -15.42 9.44 -5.17
C ILE A 340 -14.27 9.53 -6.18
N GLU A 341 -13.50 8.46 -6.35
CA GLU A 341 -12.39 8.42 -7.31
C GLU A 341 -12.84 8.55 -8.77
N GLN A 342 -14.06 8.10 -9.10
CA GLN A 342 -14.67 8.32 -10.43
C GLN A 342 -14.98 9.80 -10.69
N GLU A 343 -15.48 10.53 -9.68
CA GLU A 343 -15.76 11.97 -9.80
C GLU A 343 -14.47 12.79 -9.88
N GLU A 344 -13.43 12.43 -9.11
CA GLU A 344 -12.13 13.13 -9.17
C GLU A 344 -11.46 13.02 -10.54
N ARG A 345 -11.67 11.92 -11.28
CA ARG A 345 -11.18 11.80 -12.66
C ARG A 345 -11.76 12.87 -13.60
N ASN A 346 -12.92 13.39 -13.29
CA ASN A 346 -13.63 14.40 -14.08
C ASN A 346 -13.26 15.85 -13.66
N SER A 347 -12.58 16.02 -12.53
CA SER A 347 -12.13 17.32 -12.03
C SER A 347 -10.66 17.59 -12.36
N ALA A 348 -10.31 18.85 -12.59
CA ALA A 348 -8.94 19.24 -12.94
C ALA A 348 -7.93 18.77 -11.87
N THR A 349 -6.90 18.10 -12.33
CA THR A 349 -5.85 17.44 -11.57
C THR A 349 -5.32 18.28 -10.41
N ARG A 350 -5.33 17.72 -9.22
CA ARG A 350 -4.65 18.27 -8.03
C ARG A 350 -3.14 18.19 -8.27
N GLN A 351 -2.53 19.26 -8.80
CA GLN A 351 -1.08 19.36 -8.90
C GLN A 351 -0.47 19.53 -7.50
N LEU A 352 -0.06 18.44 -6.89
CA LEU A 352 0.81 18.48 -5.71
C LEU A 352 2.19 18.95 -6.15
N ARG A 353 2.50 20.24 -5.90
CA ARG A 353 3.83 20.78 -6.12
C ARG A 353 4.73 20.36 -4.95
N ASP A 354 5.61 19.41 -5.18
CA ASP A 354 6.70 19.14 -4.23
C ASP A 354 7.78 20.22 -4.43
N SER A 355 8.08 20.94 -3.36
CA SER A 355 9.14 21.96 -3.36
C SER A 355 10.55 21.35 -3.29
N ARG A 356 10.68 20.05 -3.00
CA ARG A 356 11.98 19.38 -2.92
C ARG A 356 12.54 19.08 -4.29
N ARG A 357 13.61 19.78 -4.63
CA ARG A 357 14.34 19.60 -5.90
C ARG A 357 15.21 18.33 -5.79
N SER A 358 14.75 17.21 -6.32
CA SER A 358 15.53 15.98 -6.46
C SER A 358 15.20 15.29 -7.78
N ILE A 359 16.18 14.56 -8.32
CA ILE A 359 16.01 13.81 -9.57
C ILE A 359 14.82 12.82 -9.45
N PRO A 360 14.69 11.98 -8.40
CA PRO A 360 13.57 11.07 -8.27
C PRO A 360 12.20 11.74 -8.24
N ASN A 361 12.10 12.93 -7.62
CA ASN A 361 10.86 13.69 -7.61
C ASN A 361 10.50 14.22 -9.01
N ALA A 362 11.46 14.80 -9.70
CA ALA A 362 11.26 15.34 -11.05
C ALA A 362 10.84 14.21 -12.03
N ILE A 363 11.53 13.08 -11.98
CA ILE A 363 11.21 11.90 -12.79
C ILE A 363 9.82 11.36 -12.46
N SER A 364 9.49 11.19 -11.17
CA SER A 364 8.20 10.64 -10.77
C SER A 364 7.02 11.54 -11.15
N GLN A 365 7.20 12.86 -11.09
CA GLN A 365 6.21 13.82 -11.56
C GLN A 365 6.04 13.74 -13.08
N ALA A 366 7.16 13.69 -13.81
CA ALA A 366 7.17 13.57 -15.27
C ALA A 366 6.50 12.26 -15.74
N VAL A 367 6.74 11.14 -15.05
CA VAL A 367 6.11 9.85 -15.33
C VAL A 367 4.57 9.96 -15.27
N GLY A 368 4.03 10.57 -14.21
CA GLY A 368 2.59 10.78 -14.08
C GLY A 368 2.04 11.64 -15.23
N GLN A 369 2.71 12.77 -15.53
CA GLN A 369 2.29 13.69 -16.59
C GLN A 369 2.37 13.05 -17.98
N ILE A 370 3.43 12.30 -18.29
CA ILE A 370 3.59 11.57 -19.55
C ILE A 370 2.49 10.53 -19.69
N ALA A 371 2.21 9.77 -18.63
CA ALA A 371 1.17 8.75 -18.65
C ALA A 371 -0.21 9.33 -18.94
N GLU A 372 -0.55 10.46 -18.33
CA GLU A 372 -1.81 11.18 -18.57
C GLU A 372 -1.88 11.75 -20.01
N ASN A 373 -0.84 12.46 -20.46
CA ASN A 373 -0.81 13.08 -21.78
C ASN A 373 -0.92 12.05 -22.91
N LEU A 374 -0.37 10.87 -22.72
CA LEU A 374 -0.38 9.78 -23.71
C LEU A 374 -1.59 8.83 -23.55
N GLY A 375 -2.42 9.00 -22.52
CA GLY A 375 -3.50 8.06 -22.22
C GLY A 375 -2.99 6.64 -21.91
N ALA A 376 -1.85 6.54 -21.21
CA ALA A 376 -1.24 5.26 -20.92
C ALA A 376 -2.15 4.37 -20.05
N ALA A 377 -2.13 3.07 -20.33
CA ALA A 377 -2.94 2.07 -19.63
C ALA A 377 -2.46 1.84 -18.20
N ALA A 378 -1.14 1.95 -17.96
CA ALA A 378 -0.52 1.83 -16.65
C ALA A 378 0.83 2.53 -16.59
N ILE A 379 1.23 2.89 -15.37
CA ILE A 379 2.60 3.23 -14.99
C ILE A 379 3.22 1.99 -14.35
N MET A 380 4.34 1.50 -14.88
CA MET A 380 5.07 0.36 -14.30
C MET A 380 6.32 0.87 -13.58
N THR A 381 6.43 0.59 -12.28
CA THR A 381 7.59 0.99 -11.48
C THR A 381 8.39 -0.22 -11.06
N LEU A 382 9.66 -0.34 -11.48
CA LEU A 382 10.56 -1.34 -10.91
C LEU A 382 11.09 -0.85 -9.57
N THR A 383 10.94 -1.66 -8.52
CA THR A 383 11.33 -1.24 -7.18
C THR A 383 11.82 -2.40 -6.32
N GLN A 384 12.92 -2.19 -5.59
CA GLN A 384 13.46 -3.15 -4.61
C GLN A 384 12.87 -2.90 -3.21
N THR A 385 12.60 -1.64 -2.86
CA THR A 385 12.17 -1.21 -1.52
C THR A 385 10.79 -0.55 -1.50
N GLY A 386 10.13 -0.48 -2.65
CA GLY A 386 8.87 0.27 -2.79
C GLY A 386 9.04 1.78 -3.00
N ALA A 387 10.26 2.33 -2.91
CA ALA A 387 10.49 3.78 -2.97
C ALA A 387 10.03 4.42 -4.28
N THR A 388 10.34 3.81 -5.44
CA THR A 388 9.91 4.31 -6.76
C THR A 388 8.38 4.37 -6.85
N ALA A 389 7.68 3.32 -6.40
CA ALA A 389 6.22 3.27 -6.41
C ALA A 389 5.60 4.34 -5.50
N ARG A 390 6.14 4.53 -4.28
CA ARG A 390 5.70 5.60 -3.37
C ARG A 390 5.94 6.98 -3.95
N ASN A 391 7.10 7.21 -4.58
CA ASN A 391 7.42 8.48 -5.21
C ASN A 391 6.49 8.83 -6.38
N VAL A 392 6.06 7.87 -7.18
CA VAL A 392 5.07 8.09 -8.23
C VAL A 392 3.68 8.30 -7.61
N SER A 393 3.29 7.47 -6.63
CA SER A 393 1.99 7.53 -5.96
C SER A 393 1.71 8.89 -5.32
N LYS A 394 2.72 9.56 -4.74
CA LYS A 394 2.52 10.87 -4.08
C LYS A 394 2.03 11.97 -5.02
N PHE A 395 2.27 11.84 -6.33
CA PHE A 395 1.75 12.78 -7.34
C PHE A 395 0.33 12.45 -7.80
N ARG A 396 -0.29 11.40 -7.24
CA ARG A 396 -1.69 11.03 -7.46
C ARG A 396 -2.08 10.91 -8.95
N PRO A 397 -1.31 10.19 -9.79
CA PRO A 397 -1.65 10.05 -11.21
C PRO A 397 -3.01 9.34 -11.38
N HIS A 398 -3.78 9.74 -12.39
CA HIS A 398 -5.00 9.03 -12.74
C HIS A 398 -4.72 7.63 -13.33
N THR A 399 -3.56 7.46 -13.94
CA THR A 399 -3.10 6.19 -14.49
C THR A 399 -2.73 5.22 -13.36
N PRO A 400 -3.20 3.95 -13.36
CA PRO A 400 -2.86 2.94 -12.35
C PRO A 400 -1.35 2.71 -12.27
N ILE A 401 -0.84 2.48 -11.05
CA ILE A 401 0.57 2.19 -10.79
C ILE A 401 0.74 0.70 -10.54
N LEU A 402 1.45 0.00 -11.42
CA LEU A 402 1.86 -1.40 -11.27
C LEU A 402 3.28 -1.42 -10.70
N ALA A 403 3.43 -1.77 -9.43
CA ALA A 403 4.72 -1.83 -8.76
C ALA A 403 5.33 -3.23 -8.88
N VAL A 404 6.37 -3.35 -9.66
CA VAL A 404 7.07 -4.60 -9.95
C VAL A 404 8.21 -4.78 -8.97
N THR A 405 8.18 -5.85 -8.19
CA THR A 405 9.20 -6.15 -7.18
C THR A 405 9.46 -7.66 -7.09
N PRO A 406 10.72 -8.08 -6.84
CA PRO A 406 11.03 -9.49 -6.55
C PRO A 406 10.77 -9.87 -5.09
N HIS A 407 10.46 -8.90 -4.21
CA HIS A 407 10.36 -9.10 -2.77
C HIS A 407 8.90 -9.15 -2.30
N VAL A 408 8.51 -10.28 -1.73
CA VAL A 408 7.15 -10.52 -1.22
C VAL A 408 6.77 -9.54 -0.11
N ASN A 409 7.71 -9.23 0.80
CA ASN A 409 7.49 -8.25 1.87
C ASN A 409 7.21 -6.85 1.31
N VAL A 410 7.95 -6.40 0.29
CA VAL A 410 7.71 -5.12 -0.37
C VAL A 410 6.35 -5.09 -1.07
N ALA A 411 5.98 -6.17 -1.78
CA ALA A 411 4.66 -6.28 -2.40
C ALA A 411 3.53 -6.15 -1.36
N ARG A 412 3.68 -6.76 -0.17
CA ARG A 412 2.73 -6.62 0.93
C ARG A 412 2.71 -5.21 1.51
N GLN A 413 3.86 -4.61 1.77
CA GLN A 413 3.96 -3.24 2.28
C GLN A 413 3.29 -2.22 1.36
N LEU A 414 3.41 -2.39 0.04
CA LEU A 414 2.79 -1.52 -0.95
C LEU A 414 1.26 -1.62 -0.99
N GLN A 415 0.64 -2.58 -0.33
CA GLN A 415 -0.81 -2.67 -0.17
C GLN A 415 -1.42 -1.54 0.67
N LEU A 416 -0.60 -0.75 1.33
CA LEU A 416 -1.01 0.45 2.06
C LEU A 416 -0.83 1.75 1.25
N VAL A 417 -0.21 1.68 0.07
CA VAL A 417 0.15 2.85 -0.74
C VAL A 417 -0.94 3.13 -1.78
N TRP A 418 -1.43 4.35 -1.85
CA TRP A 418 -2.48 4.79 -2.75
C TRP A 418 -2.17 4.48 -4.23
N GLY A 419 -3.16 3.98 -4.96
CA GLY A 419 -3.08 3.73 -6.40
C GLY A 419 -2.11 2.65 -6.85
N VAL A 420 -1.34 2.04 -5.92
CA VAL A 420 -0.34 1.04 -6.23
C VAL A 420 -0.94 -0.37 -6.21
N LYS A 421 -0.76 -1.12 -7.29
CA LYS A 421 -0.99 -2.56 -7.36
C LYS A 421 0.36 -3.27 -7.50
N PRO A 422 0.83 -3.99 -6.48
CA PRO A 422 2.09 -4.71 -6.57
C PRO A 422 1.97 -5.95 -7.45
N LEU A 423 3.03 -6.20 -8.23
CA LEU A 423 3.24 -7.40 -9.03
C LEU A 423 4.55 -8.04 -8.59
N LEU A 424 4.49 -9.32 -8.23
CA LEU A 424 5.67 -10.09 -7.87
C LEU A 424 6.30 -10.67 -9.14
N VAL A 425 7.50 -10.21 -9.45
CA VAL A 425 8.26 -10.68 -10.63
C VAL A 425 9.70 -10.88 -10.21
N LEU A 426 10.23 -12.08 -10.45
CA LEU A 426 11.64 -12.37 -10.16
C LEU A 426 12.54 -11.42 -10.96
N GLY A 427 13.53 -10.84 -10.30
CA GLY A 427 14.50 -9.95 -10.93
C GLY A 427 15.33 -10.70 -11.97
N LEU A 428 15.44 -10.13 -13.17
CA LEU A 428 16.26 -10.65 -14.26
C LEU A 428 17.53 -9.81 -14.41
N PRO A 429 18.56 -10.33 -15.11
CA PRO A 429 19.86 -9.65 -15.23
C PRO A 429 19.81 -8.24 -15.81
N SER A 430 18.84 -7.93 -16.67
CA SER A 430 18.67 -6.59 -17.22
C SER A 430 17.31 -5.96 -16.88
N THR A 431 17.29 -4.64 -16.75
CA THR A 431 16.08 -3.85 -16.57
C THR A 431 15.04 -4.12 -17.68
N GLY A 432 15.48 -4.22 -18.93
CA GLY A 432 14.61 -4.50 -20.07
C GLY A 432 13.96 -5.88 -19.99
N GLN A 433 14.68 -6.91 -19.57
CA GLN A 433 14.12 -8.27 -19.38
C GLN A 433 13.12 -8.29 -18.23
N THR A 434 13.41 -7.56 -17.15
CA THR A 434 12.50 -7.44 -16.01
C THR A 434 11.20 -6.73 -16.40
N PHE A 435 11.27 -5.65 -17.20
CA PHE A 435 10.09 -4.99 -17.74
C PHE A 435 9.25 -5.90 -18.62
N GLN A 436 9.88 -6.67 -19.51
CA GLN A 436 9.15 -7.60 -20.37
C GLN A 436 8.45 -8.70 -19.55
N ALA A 437 9.14 -9.28 -18.56
CA ALA A 437 8.54 -10.24 -17.65
C ALA A 437 7.35 -9.63 -16.88
N ALA A 438 7.47 -8.38 -16.46
CA ALA A 438 6.41 -7.65 -15.78
C ALA A 438 5.18 -7.39 -16.66
N ILE A 439 5.41 -7.06 -17.95
CA ILE A 439 4.32 -6.94 -18.94
C ILE A 439 3.60 -8.29 -19.08
N ASN A 440 4.33 -9.39 -19.22
CA ASN A 440 3.74 -10.73 -19.37
C ASN A 440 2.87 -11.08 -18.14
N VAL A 441 3.39 -10.89 -16.92
CA VAL A 441 2.63 -11.12 -15.69
C VAL A 441 1.41 -10.20 -15.62
N ALA A 442 1.52 -8.94 -16.02
CA ALA A 442 0.38 -8.01 -16.04
C ALA A 442 -0.68 -8.44 -17.07
N GLN A 443 -0.29 -9.03 -18.21
CA GLN A 443 -1.22 -9.60 -19.20
C GLN A 443 -1.91 -10.86 -18.66
N GLU A 444 -1.18 -11.78 -18.00
CA GLU A 444 -1.75 -12.97 -17.35
C GLU A 444 -2.82 -12.56 -16.31
N HIS A 445 -2.56 -11.50 -15.55
CA HIS A 445 -3.53 -10.93 -14.60
C HIS A 445 -4.60 -10.04 -15.24
N LYS A 446 -4.66 -9.94 -16.56
CA LYS A 446 -5.61 -9.11 -17.34
C LYS A 446 -5.57 -7.61 -16.95
N LEU A 447 -4.42 -7.13 -16.53
CA LEU A 447 -4.17 -5.72 -16.20
C LEU A 447 -3.69 -4.92 -17.41
N LEU A 448 -3.04 -5.60 -18.36
CA LEU A 448 -2.60 -5.04 -19.63
C LEU A 448 -3.08 -5.92 -20.79
N PHE A 449 -3.30 -5.30 -21.94
CA PHE A 449 -3.72 -5.97 -23.17
C PHE A 449 -2.82 -5.54 -24.31
N GLU A 450 -2.82 -6.34 -25.40
CA GLU A 450 -2.10 -6.00 -26.62
C GLU A 450 -2.56 -4.63 -27.17
N GLY A 451 -1.62 -3.78 -27.56
CA GLY A 451 -1.86 -2.42 -28.02
C GLY A 451 -1.89 -1.36 -26.91
N ASP A 452 -1.81 -1.76 -25.63
CA ASP A 452 -1.75 -0.80 -24.54
C ASP A 452 -0.43 -0.06 -24.51
N LEU A 453 -0.49 1.24 -24.22
CA LEU A 453 0.67 2.05 -23.94
C LEU A 453 0.98 2.01 -22.44
N VAL A 454 2.23 1.77 -22.07
CA VAL A 454 2.72 1.77 -20.69
C VAL A 454 3.89 2.73 -20.53
N VAL A 455 3.90 3.45 -19.40
CA VAL A 455 5.05 4.28 -19.00
C VAL A 455 5.80 3.55 -17.91
N MET A 456 7.06 3.28 -18.13
CA MET A 456 7.92 2.50 -17.23
C MET A 456 8.94 3.40 -16.56
N THR A 457 9.23 3.13 -15.29
CA THR A 457 10.26 3.86 -14.55
C THR A 457 11.03 2.95 -13.61
N ALA A 458 12.32 3.22 -13.48
CA ALA A 458 13.25 2.46 -12.65
C ALA A 458 14.39 3.34 -12.16
N GLY A 459 15.15 2.86 -11.19
CA GLY A 459 16.49 3.37 -10.89
C GLY A 459 17.53 2.53 -11.63
N THR A 460 18.48 3.17 -12.32
CA THR A 460 19.56 2.49 -13.04
C THR A 460 20.66 1.98 -12.09
N LEU A 461 20.85 2.64 -10.95
CA LEU A 461 21.80 2.21 -9.91
C LEU A 461 21.18 1.09 -9.07
N GLN A 462 21.60 -0.15 -9.32
CA GLN A 462 21.16 -1.31 -8.54
C GLN A 462 21.59 -1.15 -7.07
N GLY A 463 20.64 -1.40 -6.14
CA GLY A 463 20.90 -1.39 -4.70
C GLY A 463 20.83 -0.02 -4.02
N VAL A 464 20.67 1.09 -4.75
CA VAL A 464 20.48 2.42 -4.17
C VAL A 464 18.98 2.75 -4.12
N SER A 465 18.42 2.76 -2.92
CA SER A 465 16.99 3.13 -2.72
C SER A 465 16.74 4.59 -3.14
N GLY A 466 15.67 4.82 -3.90
CA GLY A 466 15.28 6.17 -4.31
C GLY A 466 16.06 6.76 -5.49
N SER A 467 16.83 5.95 -6.23
CA SER A 467 17.61 6.39 -7.40
C SER A 467 16.81 6.40 -8.71
N THR A 468 15.50 6.67 -8.68
CA THR A 468 14.66 6.70 -9.90
C THR A 468 15.15 7.75 -10.88
N ASP A 469 15.64 7.34 -12.06
CA ASP A 469 16.31 8.17 -13.05
C ASP A 469 15.99 7.81 -14.52
N LEU A 470 15.21 6.74 -14.73
CA LEU A 470 14.82 6.23 -16.05
C LEU A 470 13.33 6.39 -16.30
N ILE A 471 12.98 6.88 -17.50
CA ILE A 471 11.62 6.79 -18.05
C ILE A 471 11.70 6.10 -19.41
N LYS A 472 10.82 5.11 -19.62
CA LYS A 472 10.64 4.44 -20.91
C LYS A 472 9.14 4.37 -21.22
N VAL A 473 8.78 4.63 -22.47
CA VAL A 473 7.41 4.44 -22.98
C VAL A 473 7.43 3.27 -23.94
N GLU A 474 6.49 2.33 -23.76
CA GLU A 474 6.42 1.12 -24.57
C GLU A 474 4.97 0.74 -24.87
N VAL A 475 4.75 0.15 -26.05
CA VAL A 475 3.46 -0.45 -26.41
C VAL A 475 3.52 -1.94 -26.08
N VAL A 476 2.50 -2.43 -25.39
CA VAL A 476 2.36 -3.84 -25.05
C VAL A 476 2.12 -4.64 -26.32
N THR A 477 3.07 -5.52 -26.67
CA THR A 477 3.00 -6.36 -27.86
C THR A 477 2.89 -7.83 -27.46
N ALA A 478 2.13 -8.61 -28.21
CA ALA A 478 2.07 -10.05 -27.98
C ALA A 478 3.34 -10.71 -28.48
N ILE A 479 3.91 -11.63 -27.71
CA ILE A 479 4.93 -12.55 -28.18
C ILE A 479 4.23 -13.66 -28.94
N LEU A 480 4.40 -13.68 -30.26
CA LEU A 480 3.78 -14.65 -31.14
C LEU A 480 4.55 -15.98 -31.19
N GLY A 481 5.82 -15.95 -30.79
CA GLY A 481 6.63 -17.15 -30.74
C GLY A 481 8.05 -16.90 -30.25
N GLN A 482 8.70 -18.00 -29.85
CA GLN A 482 10.09 -18.00 -29.41
C GLN A 482 10.86 -19.11 -30.13
N GLY A 483 12.10 -18.81 -30.54
CA GLY A 483 13.01 -19.74 -31.19
C GLY A 483 14.45 -19.35 -30.88
N ILE A 484 15.37 -19.84 -31.72
CA ILE A 484 16.79 -19.51 -31.64
C ILE A 484 17.10 -18.46 -32.72
N GLY A 485 17.59 -17.30 -32.30
CA GLY A 485 17.95 -16.23 -33.21
C GLY A 485 19.35 -16.36 -33.76
N LEU A 486 19.50 -16.04 -35.05
CA LEU A 486 20.75 -16.06 -35.81
C LEU A 486 20.91 -14.73 -36.55
N GLY A 487 22.00 -14.03 -36.33
CA GLY A 487 22.25 -12.67 -36.81
C GLY A 487 22.29 -11.65 -35.69
N GLN A 488 22.18 -10.36 -36.03
CA GLN A 488 22.25 -9.26 -35.08
C GLN A 488 21.08 -8.28 -35.24
N GLY A 489 20.69 -7.64 -34.14
CA GLY A 489 19.70 -6.58 -34.15
C GLY A 489 18.26 -7.07 -34.08
N SER A 490 17.35 -6.13 -34.33
CA SER A 490 15.93 -6.36 -34.41
C SER A 490 15.41 -5.76 -35.72
N VAL A 491 14.46 -6.44 -36.35
CA VAL A 491 13.89 -6.03 -37.63
C VAL A 491 12.37 -6.07 -37.57
N SER A 492 11.72 -5.09 -38.17
CA SER A 492 10.26 -5.03 -38.31
C SER A 492 9.87 -5.10 -39.78
N GLY A 493 8.78 -5.81 -40.08
CA GLY A 493 8.27 -5.94 -41.44
C GLY A 493 6.89 -6.61 -41.47
N ARG A 494 6.35 -6.74 -42.68
CA ARG A 494 5.07 -7.42 -42.89
C ARG A 494 5.32 -8.93 -43.03
N ALA A 495 4.58 -9.73 -42.27
CA ALA A 495 4.63 -11.19 -42.39
C ALA A 495 4.14 -11.67 -43.74
N ARG A 496 4.90 -12.59 -44.34
CA ARG A 496 4.48 -13.41 -45.49
C ARG A 496 4.60 -14.87 -45.09
N VAL A 497 3.42 -15.48 -44.89
CA VAL A 497 3.33 -16.89 -44.53
C VAL A 497 3.35 -17.71 -45.80
N ALA A 498 4.35 -18.59 -45.93
CA ALA A 498 4.56 -19.41 -47.12
C ALA A 498 4.84 -20.86 -46.74
N HIS A 499 4.11 -21.78 -47.34
CA HIS A 499 4.30 -23.20 -47.15
C HIS A 499 5.16 -23.80 -48.28
N THR A 500 5.14 -23.16 -49.45
CA THR A 500 5.88 -23.57 -50.66
C THR A 500 6.54 -22.36 -51.33
N GLY A 501 7.52 -22.62 -52.23
CA GLY A 501 8.14 -21.55 -53.03
C GLY A 501 7.18 -20.80 -53.96
N LEU A 502 6.01 -21.36 -54.26
CA LEU A 502 4.99 -20.70 -55.08
C LEU A 502 4.25 -19.58 -54.31
N ASP A 503 4.17 -19.71 -52.98
CA ASP A 503 3.47 -18.72 -52.10
C ASP A 503 4.23 -17.39 -52.00
N VAL A 504 5.49 -17.35 -52.38
CA VAL A 504 6.36 -16.15 -52.31
C VAL A 504 6.40 -15.34 -53.61
N SER A 505 5.57 -15.62 -54.60
CA SER A 505 5.50 -14.87 -55.87
C SER A 505 5.24 -13.36 -55.69
N ASN A 506 4.54 -12.96 -54.67
CA ASN A 506 4.20 -11.56 -54.32
C ASN A 506 4.99 -11.01 -53.13
N PHE A 507 6.22 -11.52 -52.90
CA PHE A 507 7.09 -11.13 -51.80
C PHE A 507 7.75 -9.77 -52.06
N ASN A 508 7.51 -8.78 -51.20
CA ASN A 508 8.06 -7.43 -51.37
C ASN A 508 9.35 -7.26 -50.55
N PRO A 509 10.26 -6.36 -51.00
CA PRO A 509 11.41 -5.97 -50.20
C PRO A 509 10.98 -5.42 -48.81
N GLY A 510 11.61 -5.94 -47.75
CA GLY A 510 11.27 -5.56 -46.36
C GLY A 510 10.20 -6.43 -45.68
N ASP A 511 9.59 -7.38 -46.40
CA ASP A 511 8.69 -8.36 -45.77
C ASP A 511 9.49 -9.36 -44.90
N ILE A 512 8.84 -9.98 -43.93
CA ILE A 512 9.36 -11.06 -43.07
C ILE A 512 8.79 -12.39 -43.58
N LEU A 513 9.70 -13.31 -43.98
CA LEU A 513 9.32 -14.64 -44.42
C LEU A 513 8.97 -15.54 -43.22
N VAL A 514 7.79 -16.13 -43.23
CA VAL A 514 7.35 -17.11 -42.23
C VAL A 514 7.04 -18.41 -42.90
N ALA A 515 7.81 -19.47 -42.61
CA ALA A 515 7.66 -20.76 -43.29
C ALA A 515 7.89 -21.94 -42.33
N PRO A 516 7.28 -23.11 -42.55
CA PRO A 516 7.60 -24.31 -41.75
C PRO A 516 9.07 -24.69 -41.91
N ARG A 517 9.58 -24.64 -43.16
CA ARG A 517 10.96 -24.85 -43.58
C ARG A 517 11.17 -24.15 -44.92
N THR A 518 12.42 -23.87 -45.26
CA THR A 518 12.78 -23.29 -46.57
C THR A 518 13.61 -24.24 -47.42
N SER A 519 13.56 -24.04 -48.73
CA SER A 519 14.34 -24.78 -49.75
C SER A 519 14.91 -23.80 -50.76
N ALA A 520 15.56 -24.31 -51.82
CA ALA A 520 16.16 -23.49 -52.87
C ALA A 520 15.16 -22.54 -53.55
N ASP A 521 13.88 -22.89 -53.59
CA ASP A 521 12.81 -22.10 -54.20
C ASP A 521 12.49 -20.80 -53.43
N PHE A 522 12.95 -20.70 -52.17
CA PHE A 522 12.75 -19.52 -51.32
C PHE A 522 13.89 -18.49 -51.44
N VAL A 523 15.00 -18.79 -52.12
CA VAL A 523 16.21 -17.96 -52.13
C VAL A 523 15.92 -16.52 -52.59
N GLU A 524 15.10 -16.34 -53.62
CA GLU A 524 14.75 -15.01 -54.12
C GLU A 524 13.90 -14.20 -53.10
N ALA A 525 13.03 -14.85 -52.36
CA ALA A 525 12.27 -14.21 -51.25
C ALA A 525 13.20 -13.87 -50.08
N ILE A 526 14.12 -14.78 -49.71
CA ILE A 526 15.09 -14.55 -48.65
C ILE A 526 15.98 -13.35 -48.95
N ARG A 527 16.38 -13.12 -50.22
CA ARG A 527 17.16 -11.95 -50.63
C ARG A 527 16.45 -10.61 -50.39
N LYS A 528 15.12 -10.61 -50.46
CA LYS A 528 14.29 -9.43 -50.30
C LYS A 528 13.82 -9.26 -48.84
N ALA A 529 13.90 -10.33 -48.05
CA ALA A 529 13.38 -10.37 -46.71
C ALA A 529 14.16 -9.47 -45.73
N SER A 530 13.45 -8.77 -44.85
CA SER A 530 14.06 -8.10 -43.70
C SER A 530 14.38 -9.10 -42.58
N GLY A 531 13.69 -10.24 -42.52
CA GLY A 531 13.91 -11.30 -41.54
C GLY A 531 13.23 -12.61 -41.94
N ILE A 532 13.61 -13.70 -41.27
CA ILE A 532 13.08 -15.03 -41.54
C ILE A 532 12.65 -15.69 -40.22
N ILE A 533 11.48 -16.34 -40.24
CA ILE A 533 10.97 -17.19 -39.16
C ILE A 533 10.74 -18.59 -39.72
N THR A 534 11.27 -19.62 -39.05
CA THR A 534 11.00 -21.01 -39.44
C THR A 534 10.63 -21.87 -38.22
N GLU A 535 9.75 -22.88 -38.46
CA GLU A 535 9.37 -23.85 -37.42
C GLU A 535 10.47 -24.91 -37.24
N GLU A 536 11.32 -25.11 -38.25
CA GLU A 536 12.45 -26.05 -38.21
C GLU A 536 13.48 -25.58 -37.17
N GLU A 537 13.83 -26.44 -36.20
CA GLU A 537 14.69 -26.09 -35.06
C GLU A 537 16.20 -26.15 -35.35
N SER A 538 16.61 -26.70 -36.50
CA SER A 538 18.01 -26.93 -36.82
C SER A 538 18.77 -25.63 -37.12
N LEU A 539 19.89 -25.41 -36.44
CA LEU A 539 20.82 -24.30 -36.72
C LEU A 539 21.55 -24.46 -38.09
N THR A 540 21.48 -25.62 -38.70
CA THR A 540 22.03 -25.91 -40.00
C THR A 540 20.95 -26.04 -41.07
N CYS A 541 19.70 -25.68 -40.79
CA CYS A 541 18.63 -25.68 -41.78
C CYS A 541 18.90 -24.69 -42.92
N HIS A 542 18.21 -24.86 -44.04
CA HIS A 542 18.39 -24.01 -45.21
C HIS A 542 18.17 -22.50 -44.88
N ALA A 543 17.14 -22.18 -44.10
CA ALA A 543 16.88 -20.78 -43.67
C ALA A 543 18.06 -20.18 -42.89
N ALA A 544 18.61 -20.93 -41.93
CA ALA A 544 19.72 -20.50 -41.10
C ALA A 544 20.99 -20.24 -41.93
N VAL A 545 21.36 -21.19 -42.80
CA VAL A 545 22.58 -21.10 -43.63
C VAL A 545 22.49 -19.97 -44.64
N ILE A 546 21.37 -19.89 -45.38
CA ILE A 546 21.20 -18.88 -46.43
C ILE A 546 20.97 -17.49 -45.81
N GLY A 547 20.18 -17.39 -44.74
CA GLY A 547 19.95 -16.11 -44.03
C GLY A 547 21.25 -15.51 -43.53
N LEU A 548 22.08 -16.28 -42.82
CA LEU A 548 23.41 -15.83 -42.37
C LEU A 548 24.32 -15.40 -43.51
N ARG A 549 24.34 -16.18 -44.61
CA ARG A 549 25.17 -15.88 -45.78
C ARG A 549 24.75 -14.56 -46.48
N LEU A 550 23.45 -14.25 -46.47
CA LEU A 550 22.91 -13.05 -47.10
C LEU A 550 22.79 -11.88 -46.13
N GLY A 551 23.17 -12.06 -44.86
CA GLY A 551 23.06 -11.02 -43.83
C GLY A 551 21.60 -10.75 -43.36
N VAL A 552 20.67 -11.69 -43.63
CA VAL A 552 19.27 -11.59 -43.22
C VAL A 552 19.12 -12.27 -41.87
N PRO A 553 18.59 -11.57 -40.84
CA PRO A 553 18.36 -12.15 -39.52
C PRO A 553 17.30 -13.26 -39.56
N VAL A 554 17.53 -14.34 -38.80
CA VAL A 554 16.68 -15.53 -38.80
C VAL A 554 16.31 -15.91 -37.36
N ILE A 555 15.08 -16.35 -37.13
CA ILE A 555 14.66 -17.05 -35.90
C ILE A 555 14.18 -18.44 -36.31
N VAL A 556 14.89 -19.50 -35.86
CA VAL A 556 14.56 -20.90 -36.14
C VAL A 556 13.86 -21.54 -34.94
N GLY A 557 13.05 -22.59 -35.18
CA GLY A 557 12.38 -23.34 -34.13
C GLY A 557 11.17 -22.66 -33.50
N VAL A 558 10.55 -21.72 -34.19
CA VAL A 558 9.32 -21.06 -33.69
C VAL A 558 8.12 -21.98 -33.93
N LYS A 559 7.71 -22.68 -32.87
CA LYS A 559 6.63 -23.70 -32.95
C LYS A 559 5.33 -23.11 -33.48
N LYS A 560 4.74 -23.77 -34.52
CA LYS A 560 3.47 -23.36 -35.12
C LYS A 560 3.44 -21.93 -35.66
N ALA A 561 4.58 -21.37 -36.06
CA ALA A 561 4.69 -20.00 -36.55
C ALA A 561 3.69 -19.71 -37.67
N THR A 562 3.54 -20.64 -38.63
CA THR A 562 2.65 -20.53 -39.78
C THR A 562 1.14 -20.58 -39.39
N GLN A 563 0.81 -21.07 -38.19
CA GLN A 563 -0.57 -21.15 -37.69
C GLN A 563 -0.91 -19.94 -36.81
N VAL A 564 0.06 -19.44 -36.03
CA VAL A 564 -0.12 -18.34 -35.09
C VAL A 564 0.01 -16.99 -35.77
N ILE A 565 0.95 -16.87 -36.71
CA ILE A 565 1.22 -15.61 -37.42
C ILE A 565 0.29 -15.53 -38.65
N ARG A 566 -0.50 -14.43 -38.69
CA ARG A 566 -1.38 -14.19 -39.86
C ARG A 566 -0.59 -13.56 -40.99
N ASP A 567 -0.84 -14.01 -42.23
CA ASP A 567 -0.28 -13.38 -43.42
C ASP A 567 -0.69 -11.90 -43.50
N GLY A 568 0.28 -11.03 -43.81
CA GLY A 568 0.09 -9.59 -43.88
C GLY A 568 0.18 -8.85 -42.52
N ALA A 569 0.30 -9.55 -41.39
CA ALA A 569 0.51 -8.90 -40.07
C ALA A 569 1.86 -8.19 -40.00
N ILE A 570 1.93 -7.08 -39.27
CA ILE A 570 3.22 -6.45 -38.96
C ILE A 570 3.86 -7.21 -37.80
N LEU A 571 5.14 -7.55 -37.94
CA LEU A 571 5.95 -8.29 -36.96
C LEU A 571 7.23 -7.54 -36.62
N THR A 572 7.76 -7.83 -35.45
CA THR A 572 9.14 -7.50 -35.09
C THR A 572 9.86 -8.75 -34.62
N LEU A 573 11.05 -9.01 -35.19
CA LEU A 573 11.96 -10.06 -34.77
C LEU A 573 13.05 -9.45 -33.89
N ASP A 574 13.12 -9.89 -32.65
CA ASP A 574 14.26 -9.65 -31.75
C ASP A 574 15.18 -10.88 -31.84
N VAL A 575 16.16 -10.80 -32.73
CA VAL A 575 17.01 -11.94 -33.03
C VAL A 575 17.94 -12.30 -31.89
N GLN A 576 18.37 -11.29 -31.10
CA GLN A 576 19.24 -11.54 -29.95
C GLN A 576 18.54 -12.36 -28.86
N ARG A 577 17.22 -12.17 -28.69
CA ARG A 577 16.41 -12.91 -27.73
C ARG A 577 15.68 -14.10 -28.33
N GLY A 578 15.67 -14.22 -29.64
CA GLY A 578 14.89 -15.25 -30.34
C GLY A 578 13.39 -15.08 -30.21
N LEU A 579 12.88 -13.83 -30.09
CA LEU A 579 11.46 -13.53 -29.89
C LEU A 579 10.83 -12.89 -31.12
N VAL A 580 9.58 -13.31 -31.39
CA VAL A 580 8.73 -12.73 -32.43
C VAL A 580 7.59 -11.98 -31.78
N TYR A 581 7.49 -10.69 -32.04
CA TYR A 581 6.45 -9.82 -31.52
C TYR A 581 5.41 -9.47 -32.59
N SER A 582 4.15 -9.29 -32.17
CA SER A 582 3.12 -8.64 -32.97
C SER A 582 3.35 -7.12 -33.02
N GLY A 583 3.20 -6.51 -34.19
CA GLY A 583 3.37 -5.08 -34.38
C GLY A 583 4.82 -4.61 -34.62
N ALA A 584 4.96 -3.31 -34.90
CA ALA A 584 6.26 -2.65 -35.01
C ALA A 584 6.72 -2.23 -33.60
N VAL A 585 7.73 -2.90 -33.07
CA VAL A 585 8.37 -2.51 -31.80
C VAL A 585 9.52 -1.55 -32.13
N GLY A 586 9.47 -0.33 -31.57
CA GLY A 586 10.61 0.57 -31.63
C GLY A 586 11.82 -0.07 -30.96
N THR A 587 12.83 -0.37 -31.71
CA THR A 587 14.10 -0.91 -31.17
C THR A 587 14.89 0.21 -30.50
N PRO A 588 15.52 -0.07 -29.34
CA PRO A 588 16.42 0.87 -28.69
C PRO A 588 17.67 1.15 -29.53
#